data_eb27051f799f180cc1ee75e2227ac0ff
#
_entry.id   eb27051f799f180cc1ee75e2227ac0ff
#
_cell.length_a   1.000
_cell.length_b   1.000
_cell.length_c   1.000
_cell.angle_alpha   90.00
_cell.angle_beta   90.00
_cell.angle_gamma   90.00
#
_symmetry.space_group_name_H-M   'P 1'
#
loop_
_entity.id
_entity.type
_entity.pdbx_description
1 polymer ?
#
loop_
_entity_poly.entity_id
_entity_poly.type
_entity_poly.pdbx_seq_one_letter_code
_entity_poly.pdbx_strand_id
1 'polypeptide(L)'
;MVDLYNEGVDIPEVNTILFLRPTESLTVFLQQLGRGLRLSEGKECLTVLDFVGQAHKNYNFEEKFRALIGKSNRSVKDNIENGFLTLPKGCYIQLEKQAKEYILRNIKSSVNNKNKIINLLRNFKNESFAELTLENFLNHYELSLVDFYGKSGDRSFARMCVMAGVKEDFNEENEFEITKKLRNLFHINSRRLIEFFNKII
;
A
#
# COMPACT_ATOMS: atom_id res chain seq x y z
N MET A 1 -30.32 9.62 -7.34
CA MET A 1 -29.41 10.10 -8.40
C MET A 1 -27.99 9.96 -7.84
N VAL A 2 -27.29 8.90 -8.21
CA VAL A 2 -26.02 8.50 -7.55
C VAL A 2 -24.81 9.13 -8.22
N ASP A 3 -24.91 9.54 -9.49
CA ASP A 3 -23.76 9.95 -10.31
C ASP A 3 -23.71 11.44 -10.67
N LEU A 4 -24.64 12.25 -10.19
CA LEU A 4 -24.73 13.67 -10.57
C LEU A 4 -23.54 14.49 -10.03
N TYR A 5 -22.92 14.06 -8.93
CA TYR A 5 -21.74 14.73 -8.35
C TYR A 5 -20.43 14.25 -8.99
N ASN A 6 -20.46 13.15 -9.75
CA ASN A 6 -19.28 12.57 -10.38
C ASN A 6 -18.83 13.35 -11.63
N GLU A 7 -19.75 13.98 -12.36
CA GLU A 7 -19.46 14.73 -13.59
C GLU A 7 -20.25 16.05 -13.64
N GLY A 8 -19.56 17.15 -13.96
CA GLY A 8 -20.20 18.42 -14.35
C GLY A 8 -20.66 19.35 -13.22
N VAL A 9 -20.66 18.94 -11.96
CA VAL A 9 -21.02 19.83 -10.85
C VAL A 9 -19.78 20.56 -10.32
N ASP A 10 -19.81 21.87 -10.34
CA ASP A 10 -18.77 22.76 -9.81
C ASP A 10 -19.38 23.66 -8.72
N ILE A 11 -19.18 23.28 -7.46
CA ILE A 11 -19.65 24.01 -6.29
C ILE A 11 -18.45 24.20 -5.36
N PRO A 12 -17.66 25.28 -5.52
CA PRO A 12 -16.46 25.52 -4.70
C PRO A 12 -16.76 25.67 -3.21
N GLU A 13 -17.96 26.11 -2.84
CA GLU A 13 -18.42 26.33 -1.46
C GLU A 13 -18.62 25.04 -0.66
N VAL A 14 -18.61 23.86 -1.31
CA VAL A 14 -18.76 22.57 -0.61
C VAL A 14 -17.66 22.43 0.43
N ASN A 15 -18.07 22.39 1.70
CA ASN A 15 -17.20 22.23 2.85
C ASN A 15 -17.32 20.83 3.51
N THR A 16 -18.26 19.99 3.06
CA THR A 16 -18.48 18.64 3.58
C THR A 16 -18.79 17.66 2.47
N ILE A 17 -18.07 16.56 2.43
CA ILE A 17 -18.30 15.43 1.52
C ILE A 17 -18.62 14.17 2.32
N LEU A 18 -19.66 13.46 1.91
CA LEU A 18 -20.08 12.19 2.49
C LEU A 18 -19.88 11.07 1.46
N PHE A 19 -18.95 10.17 1.70
CA PHE A 19 -18.81 8.94 0.93
C PHE A 19 -19.65 7.84 1.56
N LEU A 20 -20.91 7.74 1.18
CA LEU A 20 -21.85 6.74 1.70
C LEU A 20 -21.62 5.35 1.12
N ARG A 21 -20.90 5.27 0.00
CA ARG A 21 -20.58 4.04 -0.69
C ARG A 21 -19.10 4.03 -1.06
N PRO A 22 -18.36 2.96 -0.73
CA PRO A 22 -16.97 2.82 -1.13
C PRO A 22 -16.84 2.89 -2.66
N THR A 23 -15.93 3.74 -3.13
CA THR A 23 -15.59 3.87 -4.54
C THR A 23 -14.39 2.97 -4.81
N GLU A 24 -14.53 1.97 -5.67
CA GLU A 24 -13.44 1.02 -6.00
C GLU A 24 -12.31 1.67 -6.80
N SER A 25 -12.61 2.74 -7.55
CA SER A 25 -11.62 3.49 -8.32
C SER A 25 -10.98 4.60 -7.48
N LEU A 26 -9.66 4.50 -7.27
CA LEU A 26 -8.87 5.56 -6.66
C LEU A 26 -8.99 6.89 -7.42
N THR A 27 -8.99 6.83 -8.76
CA THR A 27 -9.13 8.02 -9.62
C THR A 27 -10.45 8.75 -9.35
N VAL A 28 -11.56 8.02 -9.28
CA VAL A 28 -12.88 8.61 -8.99
C VAL A 28 -12.90 9.19 -7.59
N PHE A 29 -12.34 8.49 -6.59
CA PHE A 29 -12.23 9.01 -5.22
C PHE A 29 -11.46 10.34 -5.17
N LEU A 30 -10.29 10.39 -5.82
CA LEU A 30 -9.47 11.61 -5.86
C LEU A 30 -10.14 12.76 -6.63
N GLN A 31 -10.86 12.46 -7.71
CA GLN A 31 -11.65 13.45 -8.44
C GLN A 31 -12.77 14.05 -7.58
N GLN A 32 -13.50 13.21 -6.85
CA GLN A 32 -14.56 13.65 -5.95
C GLN A 32 -13.99 14.47 -4.79
N LEU A 33 -12.89 14.03 -4.19
CA LEU A 33 -12.18 14.75 -3.14
C LEU A 33 -11.67 16.11 -3.64
N GLY A 34 -11.07 16.13 -4.84
CA GLY A 34 -10.52 17.36 -5.47
C GLY A 34 -11.58 18.44 -5.71
N ARG A 35 -12.83 18.07 -5.97
CA ARG A 35 -13.94 19.04 -6.10
C ARG A 35 -14.20 19.78 -4.79
N GLY A 36 -14.15 19.06 -3.67
CA GLY A 36 -14.30 19.68 -2.36
C GLY A 36 -13.07 20.44 -1.88
N LEU A 37 -11.88 20.23 -2.45
CA LEU A 37 -10.66 20.95 -2.09
C LEU A 37 -10.52 22.32 -2.80
N ARG A 38 -11.50 22.71 -3.63
CA ARG A 38 -11.48 24.04 -4.25
C ARG A 38 -11.60 25.14 -3.20
N LEU A 39 -10.88 26.22 -3.44
CA LEU A 39 -10.92 27.40 -2.60
C LEU A 39 -12.20 28.20 -2.88
N SER A 40 -12.85 28.66 -1.82
CA SER A 40 -13.99 29.58 -1.89
C SER A 40 -13.94 30.56 -0.73
N GLU A 41 -14.48 31.74 -0.92
CA GLU A 41 -14.56 32.78 0.12
C GLU A 41 -15.38 32.25 1.31
N GLY A 42 -14.87 32.42 2.53
CA GLY A 42 -15.52 31.94 3.75
C GLY A 42 -15.38 30.43 4.02
N LYS A 43 -14.69 29.67 3.17
CA LYS A 43 -14.44 28.25 3.39
C LYS A 43 -13.10 28.04 4.09
N GLU A 44 -13.14 27.62 5.35
CA GLU A 44 -11.95 27.42 6.18
C GLU A 44 -11.36 26.00 6.01
N CYS A 45 -12.21 24.99 5.83
CA CYS A 45 -11.76 23.59 5.70
C CYS A 45 -12.73 22.76 4.86
N LEU A 46 -12.28 21.55 4.49
CA LEU A 46 -13.12 20.49 3.94
C LEU A 46 -13.21 19.36 4.96
N THR A 47 -14.43 19.00 5.35
CA THR A 47 -14.71 17.80 6.15
C THR A 47 -15.09 16.65 5.23
N VAL A 48 -14.41 15.50 5.37
CA VAL A 48 -14.72 14.29 4.60
C VAL A 48 -15.15 13.19 5.56
N LEU A 49 -16.35 12.68 5.39
CA LEU A 49 -16.88 11.53 6.11
C LEU A 49 -16.97 10.33 5.17
N ASP A 50 -16.20 9.30 5.45
CA ASP A 50 -16.12 8.11 4.64
C ASP A 50 -16.66 6.90 5.40
N PHE A 51 -17.79 6.36 4.92
CA PHE A 51 -18.46 5.22 5.53
C PHE A 51 -17.89 3.92 4.97
N VAL A 52 -16.98 3.32 5.72
CA VAL A 52 -16.34 2.05 5.37
C VAL A 52 -17.33 0.90 5.54
N GLY A 53 -17.95 0.49 4.45
CA GLY A 53 -18.87 -0.67 4.44
C GLY A 53 -18.12 -1.99 4.45
N GLN A 54 -18.68 -3.03 5.11
CA GLN A 54 -18.09 -4.38 5.15
C GLN A 54 -18.20 -5.15 3.83
N ALA A 55 -18.86 -4.59 2.81
CA ALA A 55 -19.29 -5.32 1.63
C ALA A 55 -18.19 -5.61 0.59
N HIS A 56 -17.06 -4.91 0.62
CA HIS A 56 -16.06 -4.99 -0.45
C HIS A 56 -14.75 -5.63 0.01
N LYS A 57 -14.66 -6.96 -0.10
CA LYS A 57 -13.40 -7.71 0.15
C LYS A 57 -12.23 -7.29 -0.76
N ASN A 58 -12.53 -6.74 -1.94
CA ASN A 58 -11.54 -6.36 -2.95
C ASN A 58 -11.12 -4.89 -2.86
N TYR A 59 -11.65 -4.13 -1.91
CA TYR A 59 -11.31 -2.72 -1.76
C TYR A 59 -9.86 -2.53 -1.32
N ASN A 60 -9.11 -1.71 -2.03
CA ASN A 60 -7.68 -1.47 -1.75
C ASN A 60 -7.51 -0.24 -0.84
N PHE A 61 -7.68 -0.44 0.47
CA PHE A 61 -7.47 0.62 1.44
C PHE A 61 -6.04 1.15 1.47
N GLU A 62 -5.06 0.27 1.23
CA GLU A 62 -3.66 0.68 1.24
C GLU A 62 -3.38 1.73 0.17
N GLU A 63 -3.82 1.51 -1.07
CA GLU A 63 -3.66 2.46 -2.17
C GLU A 63 -4.37 3.79 -1.88
N LYS A 64 -5.58 3.73 -1.31
CA LYS A 64 -6.34 4.92 -0.93
C LYS A 64 -5.62 5.76 0.12
N PHE A 65 -5.19 5.14 1.23
CA PHE A 65 -4.47 5.86 2.27
C PHE A 65 -3.10 6.32 1.78
N ARG A 66 -2.42 5.54 0.95
CA ARG A 66 -1.16 5.95 0.34
C ARG A 66 -1.32 7.23 -0.49
N ALA A 67 -2.37 7.33 -1.28
CA ALA A 67 -2.66 8.52 -2.06
C ALA A 67 -2.93 9.76 -1.19
N LEU A 68 -3.54 9.58 -0.01
CA LEU A 68 -3.79 10.66 0.95
C LEU A 68 -2.54 11.09 1.72
N ILE A 69 -1.70 10.13 2.11
CA ILE A 69 -0.48 10.37 2.90
C ILE A 69 0.64 10.93 2.02
N GLY A 70 0.68 10.52 0.75
CA GLY A 70 1.78 10.82 -0.16
C GLY A 70 3.02 9.99 0.13
N LYS A 71 4.19 10.48 -0.36
CA LYS A 71 5.48 9.82 -0.19
C LYS A 71 5.95 9.90 1.27
N SER A 72 6.23 8.76 1.88
CA SER A 72 6.58 8.66 3.31
C SER A 72 7.52 7.48 3.55
N ASN A 73 8.37 7.59 4.59
CA ASN A 73 9.18 6.47 5.08
C ASN A 73 8.40 5.54 6.03
N ARG A 74 7.15 5.87 6.35
CA ARG A 74 6.28 5.05 7.17
C ARG A 74 5.31 4.25 6.30
N SER A 75 5.02 3.02 6.71
CA SER A 75 3.97 2.21 6.08
C SER A 75 2.58 2.83 6.29
N VAL A 76 1.64 2.47 5.43
CA VAL A 76 0.22 2.84 5.64
C VAL A 76 -0.29 2.26 6.94
N LYS A 77 0.12 1.03 7.27
CA LYS A 77 -0.26 0.36 8.51
C LYS A 77 0.25 1.12 9.74
N ASP A 78 1.53 1.53 9.77
CA ASP A 78 2.09 2.34 10.85
C ASP A 78 1.35 3.67 11.04
N ASN A 79 1.02 4.35 9.94
CA ASN A 79 0.22 5.56 9.98
C ASN A 79 -1.20 5.32 10.56
N ILE A 80 -1.84 4.21 10.22
CA ILE A 80 -3.16 3.84 10.76
C ILE A 80 -3.06 3.49 12.24
N GLU A 81 -2.03 2.76 12.67
CA GLU A 81 -1.86 2.31 14.06
C GLU A 81 -1.44 3.44 14.99
N ASN A 82 -0.50 4.28 14.57
CA ASN A 82 0.18 5.28 15.40
C ASN A 82 -0.20 6.74 15.09
N GLY A 83 -1.14 6.94 14.17
CA GLY A 83 -1.58 8.25 13.73
C GLY A 83 -0.84 8.77 12.50
N PHE A 84 -1.48 9.66 11.78
CA PHE A 84 -1.03 10.21 10.50
C PHE A 84 -0.14 11.43 10.70
N LEU A 85 1.04 11.25 11.28
CA LEU A 85 1.96 12.32 11.70
C LEU A 85 2.63 13.08 10.54
N THR A 86 2.58 12.54 9.32
CA THR A 86 3.24 13.10 8.13
C THR A 86 2.33 13.97 7.27
N LEU A 87 1.08 14.15 7.68
CA LEU A 87 0.15 15.00 6.95
C LEU A 87 0.56 16.47 7.02
N PRO A 88 0.23 17.26 5.99
CA PRO A 88 0.44 18.71 6.01
C PRO A 88 -0.25 19.38 7.20
N LYS A 89 0.28 20.51 7.65
CA LYS A 89 -0.32 21.29 8.75
C LYS A 89 -1.78 21.64 8.43
N GLY A 90 -2.66 21.42 9.40
CA GLY A 90 -4.10 21.65 9.24
C GLY A 90 -4.87 20.46 8.65
N CYS A 91 -4.18 19.40 8.21
CA CYS A 91 -4.80 18.16 7.77
C CYS A 91 -4.74 17.11 8.87
N TYR A 92 -5.82 16.36 9.06
CA TYR A 92 -5.85 15.21 9.96
C TYR A 92 -6.78 14.12 9.42
N ILE A 93 -6.47 12.88 9.78
CA ILE A 93 -7.31 11.72 9.51
C ILE A 93 -7.61 11.05 10.83
N GLN A 94 -8.89 10.85 11.10
CA GLN A 94 -9.37 10.12 12.27
C GLN A 94 -10.14 8.89 11.82
N LEU A 95 -9.81 7.75 12.39
CA LEU A 95 -10.48 6.47 12.12
C LEU A 95 -11.26 6.03 13.35
N GLU A 96 -12.53 5.70 13.16
CA GLU A 96 -13.31 5.01 14.16
C GLU A 96 -12.74 3.61 14.42
N LYS A 97 -12.83 3.10 15.66
CA LYS A 97 -12.16 1.87 16.09
C LYS A 97 -12.51 0.66 15.22
N GLN A 98 -13.79 0.45 14.91
CA GLN A 98 -14.22 -0.70 14.11
C GLN A 98 -13.74 -0.58 12.66
N ALA A 99 -13.78 0.64 12.09
CA ALA A 99 -13.24 0.92 10.75
C ALA A 99 -11.73 0.68 10.70
N LYS A 100 -10.98 1.13 11.72
CA LYS A 100 -9.53 0.89 11.85
C LYS A 100 -9.20 -0.60 11.83
N GLU A 101 -9.88 -1.41 12.64
CA GLU A 101 -9.67 -2.86 12.71
C GLU A 101 -10.02 -3.56 11.38
N TYR A 102 -11.08 -3.12 10.73
CA TYR A 102 -11.49 -3.64 9.43
C TYR A 102 -10.45 -3.33 8.34
N ILE A 103 -10.00 -2.09 8.26
CA ILE A 103 -9.00 -1.62 7.29
C ILE A 103 -7.68 -2.38 7.49
N LEU A 104 -7.19 -2.51 8.72
CA LEU A 104 -5.96 -3.24 9.02
C LEU A 104 -6.05 -4.72 8.62
N ARG A 105 -7.19 -5.37 8.86
CA ARG A 105 -7.42 -6.76 8.39
C ARG A 105 -7.42 -6.86 6.87
N ASN A 106 -8.05 -5.91 6.18
CA ASN A 106 -8.06 -5.87 4.72
C ASN A 106 -6.64 -5.72 4.16
N ILE A 107 -5.87 -4.77 4.65
CA ILE A 107 -4.47 -4.55 4.26
C ILE A 107 -3.67 -5.85 4.45
N LYS A 108 -3.75 -6.48 5.63
CA LYS A 108 -3.02 -7.71 5.94
C LYS A 108 -3.42 -8.89 5.04
N SER A 109 -4.72 -9.08 4.79
CA SER A 109 -5.21 -10.20 3.97
C SER A 109 -4.81 -10.09 2.50
N SER A 110 -4.64 -8.88 2.01
CA SER A 110 -4.34 -8.60 0.60
C SER A 110 -2.88 -8.87 0.23
N VAL A 111 -1.97 -8.97 1.20
CA VAL A 111 -0.51 -9.19 0.98
C VAL A 111 -0.20 -10.59 0.42
N ASN A 112 -1.05 -11.58 0.64
CA ASN A 112 -0.85 -12.94 0.13
C ASN A 112 -0.98 -13.08 -1.40
N ASN A 113 -1.40 -12.03 -2.11
CA ASN A 113 -1.58 -12.06 -3.55
C ASN A 113 -0.29 -11.63 -4.28
N LYS A 114 0.25 -12.50 -5.16
CA LYS A 114 1.44 -12.24 -5.99
C LYS A 114 1.31 -10.94 -6.78
N ASN A 115 0.17 -10.71 -7.41
CA ASN A 115 -0.08 -9.51 -8.21
C ASN A 115 -0.02 -8.23 -7.37
N LYS A 116 -0.44 -8.30 -6.10
CA LYS A 116 -0.34 -7.16 -5.21
C LYS A 116 1.11 -6.83 -4.87
N ILE A 117 1.95 -7.83 -4.59
CA ILE A 117 3.38 -7.61 -4.33
C ILE A 117 4.04 -6.97 -5.56
N ILE A 118 3.70 -7.42 -6.78
CA ILE A 118 4.18 -6.81 -8.03
C ILE A 118 3.80 -5.33 -8.12
N ASN A 119 2.56 -4.99 -7.79
CA ASN A 119 2.10 -3.60 -7.79
C ASN A 119 2.80 -2.76 -6.71
N LEU A 120 2.99 -3.30 -5.51
CA LEU A 120 3.75 -2.64 -4.45
C LEU A 120 5.20 -2.36 -4.87
N LEU A 121 5.89 -3.32 -5.50
CA LEU A 121 7.23 -3.15 -6.03
C LEU A 121 7.30 -2.04 -7.10
N ARG A 122 6.30 -2.03 -8.02
CA ARG A 122 6.21 -1.00 -9.08
C ARG A 122 6.07 0.40 -8.49
N ASN A 123 5.29 0.52 -7.43
CA ASN A 123 4.96 1.80 -6.82
C ASN A 123 5.98 2.27 -5.77
N PHE A 124 6.86 1.39 -5.29
CA PHE A 124 7.77 1.66 -4.18
C PHE A 124 8.57 2.96 -4.35
N LYS A 125 9.11 3.23 -5.55
CA LYS A 125 9.86 4.47 -5.84
C LYS A 125 9.02 5.74 -5.68
N ASN A 126 7.71 5.64 -5.92
CA ASN A 126 6.79 6.76 -5.80
C ASN A 126 6.32 6.95 -4.35
N GLU A 127 6.38 5.90 -3.54
CA GLU A 127 5.85 5.86 -2.18
C GLU A 127 6.92 6.00 -1.11
N SER A 128 8.18 5.69 -1.43
CA SER A 128 9.31 5.73 -0.51
C SER A 128 10.46 6.59 -1.04
N PHE A 129 11.24 7.17 -0.12
CA PHE A 129 12.52 7.81 -0.42
C PHE A 129 13.70 6.84 -0.38
N ALA A 130 13.50 5.63 0.15
CA ALA A 130 14.53 4.62 0.27
C ALA A 130 14.84 3.92 -1.06
N GLU A 131 16.04 3.39 -1.19
CA GLU A 131 16.40 2.52 -2.30
C GLU A 131 15.60 1.21 -2.26
N LEU A 132 15.24 0.68 -3.45
CA LEU A 132 14.51 -0.58 -3.57
C LEU A 132 15.45 -1.78 -3.29
N THR A 133 15.58 -2.12 -2.02
CA THR A 133 16.17 -3.37 -1.52
C THR A 133 15.08 -4.24 -0.90
N LEU A 134 15.34 -5.54 -0.74
CA LEU A 134 14.39 -6.44 -0.06
C LEU A 134 14.09 -5.94 1.37
N GLU A 135 15.13 -5.55 2.10
CA GLU A 135 14.99 -5.04 3.47
C GLU A 135 14.15 -3.78 3.53
N ASN A 136 14.46 -2.77 2.71
CA ASN A 136 13.70 -1.51 2.68
C ASN A 136 12.26 -1.75 2.24
N PHE A 137 12.04 -2.66 1.29
CA PHE A 137 10.70 -3.03 0.83
C PHE A 137 9.89 -3.70 1.95
N LEU A 138 10.46 -4.70 2.62
CA LEU A 138 9.79 -5.39 3.72
C LEU A 138 9.48 -4.44 4.87
N ASN A 139 10.44 -3.59 5.25
CA ASN A 139 10.26 -2.61 6.31
C ASN A 139 9.19 -1.56 5.96
N HIS A 140 9.19 -1.07 4.71
CA HIS A 140 8.24 -0.05 4.27
C HIS A 140 6.78 -0.55 4.28
N TYR A 141 6.56 -1.80 3.88
CA TYR A 141 5.22 -2.40 3.86
C TYR A 141 4.93 -3.27 5.09
N GLU A 142 5.86 -3.33 6.05
CA GLU A 142 5.78 -4.16 7.28
C GLU A 142 5.47 -5.63 6.98
N LEU A 143 6.14 -6.17 5.98
CA LEU A 143 6.03 -7.56 5.57
C LEU A 143 7.11 -8.41 6.22
N SER A 144 6.75 -9.63 6.60
CA SER A 144 7.73 -10.63 6.94
C SER A 144 8.27 -11.32 5.67
N LEU A 145 9.43 -11.95 5.76
CA LEU A 145 9.96 -12.81 4.70
C LEU A 145 8.96 -13.90 4.31
N VAL A 146 8.24 -14.45 5.29
CA VAL A 146 7.22 -15.50 5.06
C VAL A 146 6.02 -14.95 4.27
N ASP A 147 5.58 -13.72 4.57
CA ASP A 147 4.49 -13.07 3.85
C ASP A 147 4.90 -12.79 2.39
N PHE A 148 6.13 -12.33 2.18
CA PHE A 148 6.65 -12.03 0.85
C PHE A 148 6.82 -13.29 0.00
N TYR A 149 7.56 -14.27 0.49
CA TYR A 149 7.84 -15.50 -0.26
C TYR A 149 6.66 -16.47 -0.34
N GLY A 150 5.65 -16.29 0.50
CA GLY A 150 4.42 -17.08 0.48
C GLY A 150 4.64 -18.57 0.75
N LYS A 151 3.60 -19.38 0.49
CA LYS A 151 3.64 -20.83 0.74
C LYS A 151 4.16 -21.65 -0.45
N SER A 152 4.02 -21.14 -1.66
CA SER A 152 4.35 -21.87 -2.91
C SER A 152 5.85 -21.89 -3.24
N GLY A 153 6.64 -20.96 -2.69
CA GLY A 153 8.07 -20.88 -2.99
C GLY A 153 8.39 -20.46 -4.43
N ASP A 154 7.41 -19.87 -5.15
CA ASP A 154 7.52 -19.43 -6.54
C ASP A 154 7.89 -17.94 -6.68
N ARG A 155 8.34 -17.33 -5.59
CA ARG A 155 8.63 -15.89 -5.52
C ARG A 155 10.07 -15.67 -5.07
N SER A 156 10.91 -15.10 -5.92
CA SER A 156 12.16 -14.47 -5.51
C SER A 156 12.02 -12.95 -5.60
N PHE A 157 12.75 -12.20 -4.78
CA PHE A 157 12.71 -10.73 -4.84
C PHE A 157 13.16 -10.22 -6.20
N ALA A 158 14.23 -10.80 -6.75
CA ALA A 158 14.74 -10.45 -8.07
C ALA A 158 13.68 -10.68 -9.16
N ARG A 159 13.07 -11.88 -9.21
CA ARG A 159 12.02 -12.20 -10.20
C ARG A 159 10.79 -11.33 -10.05
N MET A 160 10.37 -11.03 -8.81
CA MET A 160 9.25 -10.13 -8.57
C MET A 160 9.55 -8.71 -9.03
N CYS A 161 10.80 -8.23 -8.89
CA CYS A 161 11.25 -6.94 -9.43
C CYS A 161 11.21 -6.89 -10.97
N VAL A 162 11.63 -7.99 -11.63
CA VAL A 162 11.53 -8.12 -13.11
C VAL A 162 10.05 -8.08 -13.54
N MET A 163 9.19 -8.86 -12.89
CA MET A 163 7.74 -8.86 -13.20
C MET A 163 7.07 -7.51 -12.93
N ALA A 164 7.59 -6.72 -12.00
CA ALA A 164 7.15 -5.36 -11.75
C ALA A 164 7.70 -4.34 -12.77
N GLY A 165 8.66 -4.73 -13.62
CA GLY A 165 9.32 -3.85 -14.57
C GLY A 165 10.30 -2.85 -13.92
N VAL A 166 10.79 -3.14 -12.70
CA VAL A 166 11.72 -2.27 -11.95
C VAL A 166 13.17 -2.75 -12.01
N LYS A 167 13.40 -3.95 -12.56
CA LYS A 167 14.72 -4.50 -12.87
C LYS A 167 14.68 -5.18 -14.23
N GLU A 168 15.84 -5.26 -14.89
CA GLU A 168 16.04 -6.03 -16.14
C GLU A 168 15.91 -7.51 -15.86
N ASP A 169 15.49 -8.27 -16.88
CA ASP A 169 15.37 -9.72 -16.78
C ASP A 169 16.76 -10.37 -16.75
N PHE A 170 16.87 -11.45 -15.99
CA PHE A 170 18.07 -12.26 -15.88
C PHE A 170 17.71 -13.72 -16.21
N ASN A 171 18.58 -14.38 -16.98
CA ASN A 171 18.39 -15.77 -17.38
C ASN A 171 19.14 -16.69 -16.38
N GLU A 172 18.41 -17.28 -15.44
CA GLU A 172 18.92 -18.26 -14.49
C GLU A 172 18.13 -19.56 -14.65
N GLU A 173 18.77 -20.61 -15.19
CA GLU A 173 18.11 -21.89 -15.51
C GLU A 173 17.53 -22.57 -14.26
N ASN A 174 18.16 -22.41 -13.09
CA ASN A 174 17.78 -23.08 -11.84
C ASN A 174 16.99 -22.17 -10.90
N GLU A 175 16.53 -20.99 -11.33
CA GLU A 175 15.88 -20.00 -10.46
C GLU A 175 14.73 -20.59 -9.66
N PHE A 176 13.85 -21.37 -10.29
CA PHE A 176 12.68 -21.93 -9.63
C PHE A 176 13.07 -22.88 -8.49
N GLU A 177 14.03 -23.76 -8.73
CA GLU A 177 14.50 -24.73 -7.73
C GLU A 177 15.21 -24.05 -6.56
N ILE A 178 16.03 -23.05 -6.85
CA ILE A 178 16.73 -22.23 -5.84
C ILE A 178 15.69 -21.50 -4.98
N THR A 179 14.73 -20.80 -5.59
CA THR A 179 13.70 -20.04 -4.89
C THR A 179 12.86 -20.94 -3.97
N LYS A 180 12.47 -22.13 -4.44
CA LYS A 180 11.69 -23.08 -3.65
C LYS A 180 12.46 -23.59 -2.42
N LYS A 181 13.77 -23.77 -2.55
CA LYS A 181 14.64 -24.25 -1.45
C LYS A 181 15.03 -23.14 -0.48
N LEU A 182 15.12 -21.87 -0.92
CA LEU A 182 15.49 -20.73 -0.07
C LEU A 182 14.59 -20.60 1.16
N ARG A 183 13.31 -20.91 1.02
CA ARG A 183 12.36 -20.86 2.15
C ARG A 183 12.78 -21.75 3.33
N ASN A 184 13.42 -22.88 3.06
CA ASN A 184 13.89 -23.79 4.11
C ASN A 184 15.05 -23.19 4.91
N LEU A 185 15.64 -22.10 4.44
CA LEU A 185 16.75 -21.39 5.09
C LEU A 185 16.30 -20.23 5.99
N PHE A 186 15.03 -19.79 5.91
CA PHE A 186 14.55 -18.61 6.66
C PHE A 186 14.56 -18.75 8.18
N HIS A 187 14.64 -19.98 8.71
CA HIS A 187 14.77 -20.23 10.14
C HIS A 187 16.23 -20.21 10.63
N ILE A 188 17.18 -20.10 9.71
CA ILE A 188 18.60 -20.14 10.05
C ILE A 188 19.01 -18.80 10.65
N ASN A 189 19.34 -18.79 11.94
CA ASN A 189 19.83 -17.64 12.67
C ASN A 189 21.30 -17.86 13.16
N SER A 190 22.06 -18.66 12.42
CA SER A 190 23.46 -18.93 12.73
C SER A 190 24.37 -18.04 11.88
N ARG A 191 25.10 -17.13 12.51
CA ARG A 191 26.08 -16.25 11.85
C ARG A 191 27.07 -17.05 10.99
N ARG A 192 27.57 -18.15 11.53
CA ARG A 192 28.53 -19.03 10.83
C ARG A 192 27.94 -19.62 9.54
N LEU A 193 26.66 -20.00 9.55
CA LEU A 193 25.98 -20.56 8.40
C LEU A 193 25.68 -19.50 7.34
N ILE A 194 25.30 -18.31 7.77
CA ILE A 194 25.08 -17.15 6.89
C ILE A 194 26.39 -16.75 6.21
N GLU A 195 27.51 -16.66 6.96
CA GLU A 195 28.83 -16.39 6.40
C GLU A 195 29.31 -17.48 5.41
N PHE A 196 28.96 -18.75 5.69
CA PHE A 196 29.23 -19.87 4.76
C PHE A 196 28.48 -19.71 3.44
N PHE A 197 27.17 -19.40 3.48
CA PHE A 197 26.38 -19.17 2.27
C PHE A 197 26.87 -17.96 1.48
N ASN A 198 27.24 -16.85 2.13
CA ASN A 198 27.78 -15.68 1.47
C ASN A 198 29.15 -15.92 0.78
N LYS A 199 29.82 -17.03 1.06
CA LYS A 199 31.08 -17.41 0.40
C LYS A 199 30.86 -18.31 -0.81
N ILE A 200 29.69 -18.92 -0.94
CA ILE A 200 29.35 -19.85 -2.02
C ILE A 200 28.63 -19.12 -3.17
N ILE A 201 27.97 -18.01 -2.86
CA ILE A 201 27.30 -17.15 -3.81
C ILE A 201 28.25 -16.04 -4.26
#